data_1f06482bf817528d00a7f31907253626
#
_entry.id   1f06482bf817528d00a7f31907253626
#
_cell.length_a   1.000
_cell.length_b   1.000
_cell.length_c   1.000
_cell.angle_alpha   90.00
_cell.angle_beta   90.00
_cell.angle_gamma   90.00
#
_symmetry.space_group_name_H-M   'P 1'
#
loop_
_entity.id
_entity.type
_entity.pdbx_description
1 polymer ?
#
loop_
_entity_poly.entity_id
_entity_poly.type
_entity_poly.pdbx_seq_one_letter_code
_entity_poly.pdbx_strand_id
1 'polypeptide(L)'
;MILQALVRCYEALAERSELEKPGWSPVKVSWGLELDADGQVKSLLLMGGTDAKGKQIPRVMKLPDPVKRSSGVAANFLCDNSAYVLGVDAKGKPERTRECFAACARKHQDVLKDVRHPTAKAILNFFERWKPENAACHPAIQPNLETLLKGGNIVFVTHDAEGELQLAQDVPEIRRAWDEAYAKSDDAVMGRCLVTGEEGPIAILHPSIKGVMGARSSGASLVSFNAPAFESYGKESARDNQGQGRNAPVGKYAAFAYGAALNYMVGHADFHGRLGDTTLVYWAEGAEPAYGSAFMAMMGMGGEDKNEITQKELRGLLTALCQGNTVKWENVPLNPENRFYILGIAPNASRLSVRFFLQNSFEKFAKKYQKHQDDLKIVHSASDERESLSMWALLGETAIKNPNKPPKFQRQLVEEMLNAILTGSPYPSTLFTQVEIRIRAEREINRGKAAIIKAYLRRNVVEQQRKNAHVYEEVLGVELNISKTTYLPYRLGRLFAVLEALQSEAFKDNNNRDSKPNTTIKDQFFSSACATPVVAFPIIVGRAQNHLRKLKAKNKEGLARYYSGMMDEIIGNFGESYPAHLSLEDQGIFQIGYYHQKQKLFTKKEEKDNG
;
A
#
# COMPACT_ATOMS: atom_id res chain seq x y z
N MET A 1 -17.04 -1.20 9.61
CA MET A 1 -16.63 -2.60 9.37
C MET A 1 -16.10 -2.73 7.95
N ILE A 2 -15.07 -3.58 7.72
CA ILE A 2 -14.36 -3.67 6.41
C ILE A 2 -15.32 -3.96 5.26
N LEU A 3 -16.10 -5.04 5.34
CA LEU A 3 -16.98 -5.45 4.25
C LEU A 3 -18.06 -4.39 3.95
N GLN A 4 -18.60 -3.71 4.96
CA GLN A 4 -19.56 -2.62 4.75
C GLN A 4 -18.94 -1.43 4.02
N ALA A 5 -17.69 -1.05 4.37
CA ALA A 5 -16.99 0.02 3.69
C ALA A 5 -16.68 -0.33 2.22
N LEU A 6 -16.35 -1.61 1.95
CA LEU A 6 -16.14 -2.10 0.59
C LEU A 6 -17.44 -2.18 -0.23
N VAL A 7 -18.57 -2.54 0.40
CA VAL A 7 -19.89 -2.53 -0.27
C VAL A 7 -20.25 -1.10 -0.68
N ARG A 8 -20.10 -0.11 0.21
CA ARG A 8 -20.33 1.30 -0.15
C ARG A 8 -19.41 1.79 -1.26
N CYS A 9 -18.13 1.36 -1.24
CA CYS A 9 -17.21 1.66 -2.32
C CYS A 9 -17.70 1.08 -3.66
N TYR A 10 -18.20 -0.17 -3.65
CA TYR A 10 -18.82 -0.77 -4.83
C TYR A 10 -20.01 0.04 -5.34
N GLU A 11 -20.90 0.44 -4.44
CA GLU A 11 -22.08 1.22 -4.79
C GLU A 11 -21.71 2.54 -5.47
N ALA A 12 -20.74 3.27 -4.91
CA ALA A 12 -20.23 4.50 -5.51
C ALA A 12 -19.58 4.30 -6.88
N LEU A 13 -18.80 3.20 -7.06
CA LEU A 13 -18.20 2.86 -8.35
C LEU A 13 -19.24 2.41 -9.38
N ALA A 14 -20.27 1.68 -8.94
CA ALA A 14 -21.36 1.22 -9.80
C ALA A 14 -22.26 2.38 -10.27
N GLU A 15 -22.53 3.37 -9.42
CA GLU A 15 -23.25 4.60 -9.79
C GLU A 15 -22.52 5.36 -10.91
N ARG A 16 -21.19 5.34 -10.92
CA ARG A 16 -20.34 5.92 -11.97
C ARG A 16 -20.14 5.02 -13.19
N SER A 17 -20.80 3.85 -13.22
CA SER A 17 -20.64 2.84 -14.26
C SER A 17 -19.22 2.29 -14.43
N GLU A 18 -18.38 2.39 -13.39
CA GLU A 18 -17.03 1.84 -13.35
C GLU A 18 -17.02 0.36 -12.98
N LEU A 19 -18.06 -0.12 -12.31
CA LEU A 19 -18.25 -1.53 -11.97
C LEU A 19 -19.60 -2.07 -12.47
N GLU A 20 -19.61 -3.36 -12.77
CA GLU A 20 -20.81 -4.03 -13.23
C GLU A 20 -21.78 -4.34 -12.08
N LYS A 21 -23.05 -4.51 -12.45
CA LYS A 21 -24.09 -5.01 -11.56
C LYS A 21 -23.85 -6.47 -11.16
N PRO A 22 -24.41 -6.94 -10.03
CA PRO A 22 -24.34 -8.35 -9.65
C PRO A 22 -24.79 -9.26 -10.79
N GLY A 23 -24.07 -10.36 -11.00
CA GLY A 23 -24.33 -11.29 -12.09
C GLY A 23 -23.61 -10.96 -13.40
N TRP A 24 -22.86 -9.86 -13.46
CA TRP A 24 -22.09 -9.44 -14.63
C TRP A 24 -20.62 -9.25 -14.28
N SER A 25 -19.72 -9.60 -15.21
CA SER A 25 -18.27 -9.42 -15.03
C SER A 25 -17.53 -9.21 -16.35
N PRO A 26 -16.32 -8.64 -16.32
CA PRO A 26 -15.47 -8.55 -17.50
C PRO A 26 -14.91 -9.94 -17.86
N VAL A 27 -15.23 -10.40 -19.08
CA VAL A 27 -14.81 -11.69 -19.62
C VAL A 27 -13.99 -11.49 -20.89
N LYS A 28 -12.89 -12.23 -21.03
CA LYS A 28 -12.08 -12.25 -22.24
C LYS A 28 -12.76 -13.09 -23.33
N VAL A 29 -13.08 -12.46 -24.46
CA VAL A 29 -13.76 -13.07 -25.62
C VAL A 29 -12.84 -13.06 -26.82
N SER A 30 -12.71 -14.21 -27.48
CA SER A 30 -11.90 -14.36 -28.69
C SER A 30 -12.77 -14.39 -29.95
N TRP A 31 -14.00 -14.94 -29.86
CA TRP A 31 -14.82 -15.23 -31.00
C TRP A 31 -16.25 -14.74 -30.85
N GLY A 32 -16.86 -14.31 -31.94
CA GLY A 32 -18.28 -14.07 -32.10
C GLY A 32 -18.90 -15.07 -33.08
N LEU A 33 -19.89 -15.83 -32.62
CA LEU A 33 -20.66 -16.72 -33.48
C LEU A 33 -21.84 -15.94 -34.06
N GLU A 34 -21.74 -15.57 -35.31
CA GLU A 34 -22.79 -14.86 -36.04
C GLU A 34 -23.91 -15.81 -36.45
N LEU A 35 -25.12 -15.50 -36.04
CA LEU A 35 -26.34 -16.25 -36.33
C LEU A 35 -27.29 -15.40 -37.19
N ASP A 36 -27.99 -16.06 -38.14
CA ASP A 36 -29.13 -15.45 -38.79
C ASP A 36 -30.41 -15.57 -37.93
N ALA A 37 -31.51 -15.00 -38.40
CA ALA A 37 -32.78 -14.99 -37.68
C ALA A 37 -33.34 -16.40 -37.41
N ASP A 38 -32.96 -17.39 -38.20
CA ASP A 38 -33.35 -18.80 -38.04
C ASP A 38 -32.38 -19.60 -37.17
N GLY A 39 -31.33 -18.97 -36.65
CA GLY A 39 -30.32 -19.58 -35.81
C GLY A 39 -29.23 -20.35 -36.56
N GLN A 40 -29.13 -20.14 -37.90
CA GLN A 40 -28.06 -20.76 -38.68
C GLN A 40 -26.77 -19.97 -38.54
N VAL A 41 -25.63 -20.68 -38.44
CA VAL A 41 -24.30 -20.07 -38.34
C VAL A 41 -23.92 -19.45 -39.69
N LYS A 42 -23.69 -18.15 -39.70
CA LYS A 42 -23.24 -17.38 -40.86
C LYS A 42 -21.73 -17.25 -40.93
N SER A 43 -21.14 -16.84 -39.83
CA SER A 43 -19.70 -16.63 -39.73
C SER A 43 -19.16 -16.82 -38.33
N LEU A 44 -17.83 -16.96 -38.22
CA LEU A 44 -17.10 -16.93 -36.98
C LEU A 44 -16.18 -15.70 -36.97
N LEU A 45 -16.56 -14.67 -36.20
CA LEU A 45 -15.90 -13.39 -36.17
C LEU A 45 -14.77 -13.37 -35.11
N LEU A 46 -13.65 -12.76 -35.44
CA LEU A 46 -12.60 -12.49 -34.47
C LEU A 46 -12.97 -11.23 -33.67
N MET A 47 -13.17 -11.35 -32.35
CA MET A 47 -13.65 -10.26 -31.50
C MET A 47 -12.54 -9.39 -30.90
N GLY A 48 -11.29 -9.82 -30.99
CA GLY A 48 -10.13 -9.09 -30.50
C GLY A 48 -9.21 -8.61 -31.61
N GLY A 49 -8.00 -8.23 -31.23
CA GLY A 49 -6.92 -7.87 -32.13
C GLY A 49 -5.83 -8.94 -32.20
N THR A 50 -4.76 -8.62 -32.90
CA THR A 50 -3.51 -9.41 -32.89
C THR A 50 -2.36 -8.54 -32.39
N ASP A 51 -1.46 -9.12 -31.61
CA ASP A 51 -0.23 -8.43 -31.21
C ASP A 51 0.79 -8.37 -32.39
N ALA A 52 1.88 -7.64 -32.17
CA ALA A 52 2.96 -7.49 -33.16
C ALA A 52 3.62 -8.83 -33.55
N LYS A 53 3.36 -9.93 -32.83
CA LYS A 53 3.85 -11.28 -33.07
C LYS A 53 2.78 -12.20 -33.71
N GLY A 54 1.61 -11.65 -34.08
CA GLY A 54 0.50 -12.40 -34.67
C GLY A 54 -0.31 -13.22 -33.66
N LYS A 55 -0.11 -13.03 -32.35
CA LYS A 55 -0.89 -13.73 -31.33
C LYS A 55 -2.20 -12.99 -31.10
N GLN A 56 -3.31 -13.70 -31.02
CA GLN A 56 -4.63 -13.15 -30.75
C GLN A 56 -4.71 -12.54 -29.34
N ILE A 57 -5.17 -11.29 -29.29
CA ILE A 57 -5.50 -10.58 -28.04
C ILE A 57 -7.03 -10.59 -27.91
N PRO A 58 -7.61 -11.31 -26.93
CA PRO A 58 -9.05 -11.34 -26.74
C PRO A 58 -9.59 -9.96 -26.31
N ARG A 59 -10.78 -9.61 -26.78
CA ARG A 59 -11.50 -8.43 -26.33
C ARG A 59 -12.12 -8.68 -24.95
N VAL A 60 -11.99 -7.73 -24.02
CA VAL A 60 -12.69 -7.79 -22.73
C VAL A 60 -14.10 -7.23 -22.93
N MET A 61 -15.11 -8.01 -22.56
CA MET A 61 -16.52 -7.67 -22.70
C MET A 61 -17.26 -7.87 -21.38
N LYS A 62 -18.31 -7.08 -21.15
CA LYS A 62 -19.23 -7.20 -20.03
C LYS A 62 -20.22 -8.32 -20.31
N LEU A 63 -20.13 -9.41 -19.58
CA LEU A 63 -20.90 -10.64 -19.81
C LEU A 63 -21.44 -11.22 -18.51
N PRO A 64 -22.46 -12.08 -18.58
CA PRO A 64 -22.90 -12.86 -17.43
C PRO A 64 -21.75 -13.54 -16.70
N ASP A 65 -21.81 -13.53 -15.36
CA ASP A 65 -20.76 -14.10 -14.51
C ASP A 65 -20.49 -15.57 -14.87
N PRO A 66 -19.25 -15.94 -15.19
CA PRO A 66 -18.93 -17.32 -15.48
C PRO A 66 -19.01 -18.19 -14.23
N VAL A 67 -19.59 -19.38 -14.39
CA VAL A 67 -19.68 -20.37 -13.32
C VAL A 67 -18.28 -20.87 -12.95
N LYS A 68 -17.94 -20.90 -11.65
CA LYS A 68 -16.68 -21.50 -11.17
C LYS A 68 -16.75 -23.03 -11.33
N ARG A 69 -15.89 -23.58 -12.20
CA ARG A 69 -15.79 -25.01 -12.47
C ARG A 69 -14.58 -25.59 -11.74
N SER A 70 -14.81 -26.44 -10.76
CA SER A 70 -13.75 -27.25 -10.13
C SER A 70 -13.73 -28.68 -10.68
N SER A 71 -14.91 -29.27 -10.91
CA SER A 71 -15.16 -30.57 -11.52
C SER A 71 -16.59 -30.57 -12.09
N GLY A 72 -16.87 -31.48 -13.04
CA GLY A 72 -18.20 -31.60 -13.62
C GLY A 72 -18.46 -30.70 -14.83
N VAL A 73 -19.73 -30.70 -15.30
CA VAL A 73 -20.22 -29.95 -16.42
C VAL A 73 -21.17 -28.86 -15.91
N ALA A 74 -20.83 -27.59 -16.16
CA ALA A 74 -21.66 -26.44 -15.82
C ALA A 74 -21.49 -25.37 -16.92
N ALA A 75 -22.57 -25.01 -17.60
CA ALA A 75 -22.54 -24.04 -18.69
C ALA A 75 -22.63 -22.60 -18.20
N ASN A 76 -21.89 -21.70 -18.83
CA ASN A 76 -22.09 -20.27 -18.73
C ASN A 76 -23.27 -19.84 -19.61
N PHE A 77 -23.81 -18.67 -19.35
CA PHE A 77 -24.82 -18.04 -20.19
C PHE A 77 -24.16 -17.05 -21.16
N LEU A 78 -24.58 -17.01 -22.42
CA LEU A 78 -24.14 -16.16 -23.54
C LEU A 78 -22.63 -16.23 -23.92
N CYS A 79 -21.78 -16.82 -23.10
CA CYS A 79 -20.34 -16.83 -23.37
C CYS A 79 -19.64 -18.06 -22.78
N ASP A 80 -19.17 -18.95 -23.63
CA ASP A 80 -18.41 -20.13 -23.21
C ASP A 80 -17.40 -20.56 -24.29
N ASN A 81 -16.58 -21.57 -24.00
CA ASN A 81 -15.64 -22.12 -24.96
C ASN A 81 -16.31 -23.05 -25.98
N SER A 82 -15.54 -23.49 -27.00
CA SER A 82 -16.04 -24.31 -28.11
C SER A 82 -16.70 -25.63 -27.69
N ALA A 83 -16.27 -26.25 -26.58
CA ALA A 83 -16.89 -27.47 -26.06
C ALA A 83 -18.35 -27.26 -25.62
N TYR A 84 -18.67 -26.09 -25.09
CA TYR A 84 -20.03 -25.77 -24.63
C TYR A 84 -20.89 -25.15 -25.76
N VAL A 85 -20.31 -24.25 -26.57
CA VAL A 85 -21.09 -23.55 -27.59
C VAL A 85 -21.28 -24.39 -28.86
N LEU A 86 -20.24 -25.10 -29.29
CA LEU A 86 -20.25 -25.87 -30.56
C LEU A 86 -20.19 -27.39 -30.38
N GLY A 87 -19.91 -27.88 -29.18
CA GLY A 87 -19.76 -29.28 -28.87
C GLY A 87 -18.47 -29.91 -29.37
N VAL A 88 -17.39 -29.10 -29.54
CA VAL A 88 -16.09 -29.57 -30.06
C VAL A 88 -14.94 -29.10 -29.19
N ASP A 89 -13.97 -29.98 -28.96
CA ASP A 89 -12.73 -29.63 -28.25
C ASP A 89 -11.51 -30.34 -28.84
N ALA A 90 -10.30 -29.91 -28.45
CA ALA A 90 -9.04 -30.54 -28.85
C ALA A 90 -8.71 -31.81 -28.03
N LYS A 91 -9.48 -32.16 -27.02
CA LYS A 91 -9.13 -33.21 -26.04
C LYS A 91 -9.60 -34.61 -26.45
N GLY A 92 -10.39 -34.72 -27.53
CA GLY A 92 -10.87 -35.99 -28.02
C GLY A 92 -11.80 -36.78 -27.08
N LYS A 93 -12.61 -36.07 -26.27
CA LYS A 93 -13.58 -36.66 -25.35
C LYS A 93 -15.01 -36.36 -25.80
N PRO A 94 -15.55 -37.07 -26.82
CA PRO A 94 -16.82 -36.72 -27.46
C PRO A 94 -18.03 -36.82 -26.52
N GLU A 95 -18.05 -37.73 -25.57
CA GLU A 95 -19.13 -37.83 -24.61
C GLU A 95 -19.21 -36.58 -23.73
N ARG A 96 -18.07 -36.14 -23.20
CA ARG A 96 -18.02 -34.93 -22.36
C ARG A 96 -18.38 -33.67 -23.14
N THR A 97 -17.95 -33.55 -24.42
CA THR A 97 -18.32 -32.38 -25.22
C THR A 97 -19.82 -32.36 -25.55
N ARG A 98 -20.45 -33.53 -25.76
CA ARG A 98 -21.91 -33.62 -25.88
C ARG A 98 -22.64 -33.19 -24.62
N GLU A 99 -22.16 -33.62 -23.46
CA GLU A 99 -22.71 -33.18 -22.16
C GLU A 99 -22.55 -31.67 -21.96
N CYS A 100 -21.38 -31.10 -22.32
CA CYS A 100 -21.15 -29.66 -22.24
C CYS A 100 -22.09 -28.88 -23.14
N PHE A 101 -22.26 -29.30 -24.41
CA PHE A 101 -23.18 -28.68 -25.35
C PHE A 101 -24.63 -28.77 -24.88
N ALA A 102 -25.07 -29.95 -24.43
CA ALA A 102 -26.42 -30.14 -23.91
C ALA A 102 -26.71 -29.29 -22.65
N ALA A 103 -25.70 -29.12 -21.77
CA ALA A 103 -25.81 -28.24 -20.62
C ALA A 103 -25.91 -26.77 -21.02
N CYS A 104 -25.17 -26.35 -22.07
CA CYS A 104 -25.23 -25.00 -22.60
C CYS A 104 -26.60 -24.72 -23.25
N ALA A 105 -27.11 -25.65 -24.05
CA ALA A 105 -28.42 -25.56 -24.66
C ALA A 105 -29.54 -25.40 -23.59
N ARG A 106 -29.53 -26.27 -22.58
CA ARG A 106 -30.48 -26.20 -21.45
C ARG A 106 -30.41 -24.87 -20.74
N LYS A 107 -29.23 -24.37 -20.41
CA LYS A 107 -29.04 -23.08 -19.73
C LYS A 107 -29.64 -21.92 -20.52
N HIS A 108 -29.43 -21.91 -21.85
CA HIS A 108 -30.00 -20.88 -22.72
C HIS A 108 -31.51 -21.03 -22.86
N GLN A 109 -32.05 -22.26 -22.97
CA GLN A 109 -33.47 -22.54 -22.96
C GLN A 109 -34.15 -22.05 -21.67
N ASP A 110 -33.57 -22.35 -20.49
CA ASP A 110 -34.13 -21.95 -19.20
C ASP A 110 -34.24 -20.42 -19.05
N VAL A 111 -33.26 -19.68 -19.56
CA VAL A 111 -33.21 -18.21 -19.43
C VAL A 111 -33.96 -17.51 -20.54
N LEU A 112 -33.93 -18.01 -21.79
CA LEU A 112 -34.42 -17.27 -22.95
C LEU A 112 -35.84 -17.69 -23.44
N LYS A 113 -36.39 -18.80 -22.94
CA LYS A 113 -37.70 -19.34 -23.43
C LYS A 113 -38.83 -18.34 -23.46
N ASP A 114 -38.87 -17.40 -22.54
CA ASP A 114 -39.93 -16.39 -22.39
C ASP A 114 -39.52 -15.02 -22.97
N VAL A 115 -38.30 -14.89 -23.50
CA VAL A 115 -37.76 -13.63 -24.05
C VAL A 115 -38.26 -13.42 -25.48
N ARG A 116 -39.07 -12.37 -25.70
CA ARG A 116 -39.59 -12.01 -27.00
C ARG A 116 -38.67 -11.04 -27.75
N HIS A 117 -37.51 -11.54 -28.18
CA HIS A 117 -36.57 -10.80 -29.01
C HIS A 117 -36.01 -11.68 -30.12
N PRO A 118 -35.79 -11.16 -31.36
CA PRO A 118 -35.23 -11.95 -32.47
C PRO A 118 -33.92 -12.65 -32.13
N THR A 119 -32.97 -11.98 -31.48
CA THR A 119 -31.69 -12.54 -31.05
C THR A 119 -31.87 -13.72 -30.09
N ALA A 120 -32.80 -13.64 -29.13
CA ALA A 120 -33.07 -14.73 -28.21
C ALA A 120 -33.59 -15.96 -28.96
N LYS A 121 -34.53 -15.73 -29.90
CA LYS A 121 -35.07 -16.78 -30.75
C LYS A 121 -34.01 -17.42 -31.63
N ALA A 122 -33.12 -16.62 -32.25
CA ALA A 122 -31.99 -17.12 -33.04
C ALA A 122 -31.07 -18.03 -32.23
N ILE A 123 -30.73 -17.66 -30.99
CA ILE A 123 -29.90 -18.48 -30.11
C ILE A 123 -30.60 -19.80 -29.74
N LEU A 124 -31.89 -19.77 -29.42
CA LEU A 124 -32.64 -20.99 -29.13
C LEU A 124 -32.72 -21.91 -30.34
N ASN A 125 -33.04 -21.37 -31.54
CA ASN A 125 -33.06 -22.11 -32.80
C ASN A 125 -31.70 -22.70 -33.13
N PHE A 126 -30.59 -21.98 -32.84
CA PHE A 126 -29.25 -22.52 -33.04
C PHE A 126 -29.03 -23.78 -32.18
N PHE A 127 -29.29 -23.75 -30.89
CA PHE A 127 -29.11 -24.94 -30.04
C PHE A 127 -30.02 -26.10 -30.40
N GLU A 128 -31.21 -25.85 -30.93
CA GLU A 128 -32.12 -26.89 -31.40
C GLU A 128 -31.65 -27.56 -32.72
N ARG A 129 -31.08 -26.79 -33.64
CA ARG A 129 -30.72 -27.27 -34.98
C ARG A 129 -29.26 -27.67 -35.15
N TRP A 130 -28.36 -27.10 -34.35
CA TRP A 130 -26.93 -27.34 -34.44
C TRP A 130 -26.56 -28.77 -34.06
N LYS A 131 -25.79 -29.42 -34.95
CA LYS A 131 -25.24 -30.76 -34.70
C LYS A 131 -23.73 -30.65 -34.54
N PRO A 132 -23.15 -30.97 -33.35
CA PRO A 132 -21.72 -30.88 -33.09
C PRO A 132 -20.84 -31.63 -34.11
N GLU A 133 -21.35 -32.73 -34.66
CA GLU A 133 -20.66 -33.55 -35.68
C GLU A 133 -20.36 -32.76 -36.95
N ASN A 134 -21.15 -31.73 -37.26
CA ASN A 134 -21.00 -30.92 -38.47
C ASN A 134 -19.99 -29.78 -38.29
N ALA A 135 -19.53 -29.49 -37.06
CA ALA A 135 -18.70 -28.34 -36.79
C ALA A 135 -17.38 -28.33 -37.62
N ALA A 136 -16.74 -29.47 -37.76
CA ALA A 136 -15.48 -29.59 -38.50
C ALA A 136 -15.61 -29.35 -40.00
N CYS A 137 -16.81 -29.60 -40.58
CA CYS A 137 -17.08 -29.46 -42.02
C CYS A 137 -17.90 -28.20 -42.33
N HIS A 138 -18.32 -27.44 -41.31
CA HIS A 138 -19.15 -26.25 -41.50
C HIS A 138 -18.36 -25.11 -42.13
N PRO A 139 -18.79 -24.54 -43.29
CA PRO A 139 -18.02 -23.53 -44.02
C PRO A 139 -17.58 -22.33 -43.21
N ALA A 140 -18.40 -21.90 -42.26
CA ALA A 140 -18.11 -20.74 -41.38
C ALA A 140 -17.11 -21.08 -40.24
N ILE A 141 -16.98 -22.35 -39.86
CA ILE A 141 -16.15 -22.78 -38.72
C ILE A 141 -14.82 -23.34 -39.18
N GLN A 142 -14.83 -24.16 -40.25
CA GLN A 142 -13.69 -24.89 -40.76
C GLN A 142 -12.44 -24.04 -40.99
N PRO A 143 -12.49 -22.82 -41.56
CA PRO A 143 -11.29 -21.98 -41.75
C PRO A 143 -10.55 -21.61 -40.46
N ASN A 144 -11.27 -21.50 -39.33
CA ASN A 144 -10.73 -21.08 -38.06
C ASN A 144 -10.69 -22.20 -37.01
N LEU A 145 -11.05 -23.43 -37.39
CA LEU A 145 -11.22 -24.56 -36.45
C LEU A 145 -9.98 -24.82 -35.58
N GLU A 146 -8.81 -24.86 -36.19
CA GLU A 146 -7.55 -25.15 -35.48
C GLU A 146 -7.26 -24.09 -34.41
N THR A 147 -7.50 -22.80 -34.70
CA THR A 147 -7.29 -21.70 -33.77
C THR A 147 -8.36 -21.67 -32.69
N LEU A 148 -9.60 -21.95 -33.05
CA LEU A 148 -10.72 -22.08 -32.14
C LEU A 148 -10.49 -23.17 -31.09
N LEU A 149 -9.96 -24.32 -31.50
CA LEU A 149 -9.65 -25.44 -30.62
C LEU A 149 -8.47 -25.18 -29.66
N LYS A 150 -7.59 -24.22 -29.99
CA LYS A 150 -6.55 -23.75 -29.05
C LYS A 150 -7.12 -23.01 -27.83
N GLY A 151 -8.38 -22.59 -27.89
CA GLY A 151 -9.12 -21.99 -26.79
C GLY A 151 -9.74 -20.62 -27.09
N GLY A 152 -10.30 -20.02 -26.08
CA GLY A 152 -11.00 -18.74 -26.14
C GLY A 152 -12.52 -18.90 -25.99
N ASN A 153 -13.15 -17.83 -25.53
CA ASN A 153 -14.60 -17.79 -25.34
C ASN A 153 -15.27 -17.27 -26.61
N ILE A 154 -16.47 -17.79 -26.85
CA ILE A 154 -17.37 -17.47 -27.96
C ILE A 154 -18.59 -16.77 -27.41
N VAL A 155 -18.98 -15.64 -27.99
CA VAL A 155 -20.26 -14.96 -27.75
C VAL A 155 -21.19 -15.07 -28.95
N PHE A 156 -22.48 -14.85 -28.78
CA PHE A 156 -23.45 -14.84 -29.86
C PHE A 156 -23.63 -13.43 -30.43
N VAL A 157 -23.65 -13.36 -31.75
CA VAL A 157 -23.83 -12.13 -32.53
C VAL A 157 -24.99 -12.33 -33.51
N THR A 158 -25.84 -11.35 -33.64
CA THR A 158 -26.92 -11.30 -34.63
C THR A 158 -26.89 -9.95 -35.34
N HIS A 159 -27.87 -9.67 -36.21
CA HIS A 159 -28.07 -8.35 -36.77
C HIS A 159 -29.35 -7.72 -36.16
N ASP A 160 -29.29 -6.41 -35.93
CA ASP A 160 -30.47 -5.63 -35.54
C ASP A 160 -31.39 -5.34 -36.74
N ALA A 161 -32.43 -4.52 -36.54
CA ALA A 161 -33.37 -4.16 -37.58
C ALA A 161 -32.76 -3.29 -38.69
N GLU A 162 -31.69 -2.59 -38.39
CA GLU A 162 -30.91 -1.75 -39.31
C GLU A 162 -29.85 -2.55 -40.07
N GLY A 163 -29.64 -3.82 -39.71
CA GLY A 163 -28.62 -4.71 -40.32
C GLY A 163 -27.24 -4.58 -39.69
N GLU A 164 -27.08 -3.86 -38.59
CA GLU A 164 -25.84 -3.73 -37.87
C GLU A 164 -25.61 -4.92 -36.92
N LEU A 165 -24.33 -5.21 -36.64
CA LEU A 165 -23.96 -6.31 -35.74
C LEU A 165 -24.38 -6.01 -34.30
N GLN A 166 -25.21 -6.86 -33.74
CA GLN A 166 -25.74 -6.79 -32.38
C GLN A 166 -25.21 -7.94 -31.53
N LEU A 167 -24.55 -7.62 -30.44
CA LEU A 167 -24.10 -8.61 -29.46
C LEU A 167 -25.27 -9.02 -28.56
N ALA A 168 -25.44 -10.31 -28.32
CA ALA A 168 -26.58 -10.82 -27.55
C ALA A 168 -26.65 -10.26 -26.12
N GLN A 169 -25.50 -10.01 -25.49
CA GLN A 169 -25.45 -9.41 -24.15
C GLN A 169 -25.84 -7.93 -24.11
N ASP A 170 -25.92 -7.24 -25.24
CA ASP A 170 -26.30 -5.83 -25.32
C ASP A 170 -27.82 -5.65 -25.53
N VAL A 171 -28.55 -6.74 -25.78
CA VAL A 171 -30.01 -6.76 -25.92
C VAL A 171 -30.68 -6.58 -24.55
N PRO A 172 -31.44 -5.51 -24.31
CA PRO A 172 -32.03 -5.20 -23.00
C PRO A 172 -32.92 -6.31 -22.41
N GLU A 173 -33.70 -6.98 -23.27
CA GLU A 173 -34.59 -8.07 -22.88
C GLU A 173 -33.84 -9.29 -22.39
N ILE A 174 -32.71 -9.63 -23.07
CA ILE A 174 -31.84 -10.73 -22.69
C ILE A 174 -31.13 -10.40 -21.36
N ARG A 175 -30.67 -9.16 -21.21
CA ARG A 175 -30.07 -8.68 -19.95
C ARG A 175 -31.04 -8.81 -18.78
N ARG A 176 -32.26 -8.36 -18.95
CA ARG A 176 -33.32 -8.45 -17.93
C ARG A 176 -33.61 -9.91 -17.55
N ALA A 177 -33.74 -10.80 -18.55
CA ALA A 177 -33.97 -12.21 -18.30
C ALA A 177 -32.85 -12.86 -17.50
N TRP A 178 -31.58 -12.48 -17.78
CA TRP A 178 -30.44 -12.93 -16.99
C TRP A 178 -30.47 -12.40 -15.56
N ASP A 179 -30.74 -11.10 -15.38
CA ASP A 179 -30.81 -10.48 -14.04
C ASP A 179 -31.89 -11.17 -13.17
N GLU A 180 -33.06 -11.50 -13.75
CA GLU A 180 -34.11 -12.25 -13.10
C GLU A 180 -33.72 -13.70 -12.79
N ALA A 181 -33.07 -14.39 -13.71
CA ALA A 181 -32.60 -15.77 -13.51
C ALA A 181 -31.50 -15.83 -12.45
N TYR A 182 -30.61 -14.85 -12.43
CA TYR A 182 -29.55 -14.74 -11.43
C TYR A 182 -30.09 -14.50 -10.02
N ALA A 183 -31.15 -13.70 -9.90
CA ALA A 183 -31.82 -13.44 -8.63
C ALA A 183 -32.60 -14.65 -8.09
N LYS A 184 -33.17 -15.49 -8.97
CA LYS A 184 -34.02 -16.65 -8.65
C LYS A 184 -33.27 -17.95 -8.34
N SER A 185 -31.93 -17.98 -8.13
CA SER A 185 -31.18 -19.23 -7.94
C SER A 185 -31.72 -20.05 -6.76
N ASP A 186 -32.40 -21.17 -7.06
CA ASP A 186 -33.30 -21.93 -6.19
C ASP A 186 -32.67 -22.66 -4.99
N ASP A 187 -31.35 -22.86 -4.94
CA ASP A 187 -30.66 -23.61 -3.88
C ASP A 187 -29.98 -22.73 -2.81
N ALA A 188 -30.39 -21.46 -2.68
CA ALA A 188 -29.73 -20.55 -1.76
C ALA A 188 -30.25 -20.71 -0.33
N VAL A 189 -29.34 -20.96 0.61
CA VAL A 189 -29.65 -20.84 2.04
C VAL A 189 -30.03 -19.39 2.32
N MET A 190 -31.28 -19.20 2.79
CA MET A 190 -31.77 -17.88 3.20
C MET A 190 -31.29 -17.56 4.61
N GLY A 191 -30.99 -16.30 4.86
CA GLY A 191 -30.60 -15.83 6.18
C GLY A 191 -30.31 -14.33 6.21
N ARG A 192 -30.03 -13.83 7.41
CA ARG A 192 -29.74 -12.41 7.61
C ARG A 192 -28.27 -12.13 7.31
N CYS A 193 -28.03 -11.21 6.38
CA CYS A 193 -26.69 -10.79 6.00
C CYS A 193 -25.99 -10.01 7.13
N LEU A 194 -24.79 -10.44 7.56
CA LEU A 194 -23.99 -9.73 8.57
C LEU A 194 -23.47 -8.36 8.10
N VAL A 195 -23.46 -8.13 6.79
CA VAL A 195 -22.91 -6.89 6.21
C VAL A 195 -24.01 -5.84 6.02
N THR A 196 -25.14 -6.21 5.41
CA THR A 196 -26.25 -5.28 5.12
C THR A 196 -27.34 -5.28 6.18
N GLY A 197 -27.46 -6.36 6.94
CA GLY A 197 -28.55 -6.57 7.89
C GLY A 197 -29.86 -7.07 7.27
N GLU A 198 -29.90 -7.23 5.96
CA GLU A 198 -31.10 -7.66 5.20
C GLU A 198 -31.22 -9.20 5.17
N GLU A 199 -32.46 -9.67 5.08
CA GLU A 199 -32.77 -11.07 4.82
C GLU A 199 -32.63 -11.36 3.33
N GLY A 200 -31.97 -12.46 2.99
CA GLY A 200 -31.75 -12.82 1.60
C GLY A 200 -30.87 -14.05 1.41
N PRO A 201 -30.54 -14.38 0.17
CA PRO A 201 -29.70 -15.53 -0.15
C PRO A 201 -28.26 -15.31 0.32
N ILE A 202 -27.75 -16.25 1.11
CA ILE A 202 -26.39 -16.23 1.64
C ILE A 202 -25.39 -16.82 0.63
N ALA A 203 -24.25 -16.16 0.49
CA ALA A 203 -23.17 -16.68 -0.34
C ALA A 203 -22.50 -17.90 0.32
N ILE A 204 -22.45 -19.01 -0.40
CA ILE A 204 -21.75 -20.22 0.05
C ILE A 204 -20.24 -20.02 -0.07
N LEU A 205 -19.81 -19.51 -1.22
CA LEU A 205 -18.42 -19.22 -1.52
C LEU A 205 -18.25 -17.71 -1.79
N HIS A 206 -17.22 -17.14 -1.22
CA HIS A 206 -16.86 -15.74 -1.45
C HIS A 206 -15.94 -15.58 -2.67
N PRO A 207 -15.94 -14.41 -3.32
CA PRO A 207 -15.09 -14.17 -4.48
C PRO A 207 -13.60 -14.21 -4.13
N SER A 208 -12.79 -14.62 -5.10
CA SER A 208 -11.33 -14.55 -4.99
C SER A 208 -10.85 -13.15 -5.34
N ILE A 209 -9.96 -12.61 -4.53
CA ILE A 209 -9.29 -11.33 -4.77
C ILE A 209 -7.98 -11.61 -5.51
N LYS A 210 -7.84 -11.02 -6.69
CA LYS A 210 -6.70 -11.19 -7.59
C LYS A 210 -5.75 -10.00 -7.48
N GLY A 211 -4.50 -10.16 -7.93
CA GLY A 211 -3.56 -9.04 -8.00
C GLY A 211 -2.87 -8.70 -6.68
N VAL A 212 -3.26 -9.29 -5.55
CA VAL A 212 -2.56 -9.12 -4.27
C VAL A 212 -1.18 -9.74 -4.38
N MET A 213 -0.16 -8.96 -4.08
CA MET A 213 1.22 -9.37 -4.23
C MET A 213 1.57 -10.58 -3.37
N GLY A 214 2.24 -11.56 -4.00
CA GLY A 214 2.59 -12.83 -3.36
C GLY A 214 1.44 -13.84 -3.23
N ALA A 215 0.20 -13.45 -3.60
CA ALA A 215 -0.92 -14.38 -3.69
C ALA A 215 -0.85 -15.20 -5.01
N ARG A 216 -1.62 -16.27 -5.06
CA ARG A 216 -1.74 -17.08 -6.29
C ARG A 216 -2.38 -16.27 -7.42
N SER A 217 -2.02 -16.57 -8.67
CA SER A 217 -2.61 -15.91 -9.85
C SER A 217 -4.14 -16.11 -9.95
N SER A 218 -4.66 -17.22 -9.43
CA SER A 218 -6.10 -17.48 -9.32
C SER A 218 -6.81 -16.60 -8.29
N GLY A 219 -6.06 -15.88 -7.47
CA GLY A 219 -6.55 -15.07 -6.36
C GLY A 219 -6.57 -15.82 -5.03
N ALA A 220 -6.90 -15.08 -3.97
CA ALA A 220 -7.03 -15.58 -2.61
C ALA A 220 -8.33 -15.04 -1.98
N SER A 221 -8.96 -15.82 -1.10
CA SER A 221 -10.23 -15.44 -0.49
C SER A 221 -10.02 -14.58 0.76
N LEU A 222 -10.79 -13.51 0.89
CA LEU A 222 -10.82 -12.71 2.11
C LEU A 222 -11.63 -13.42 3.22
N VAL A 223 -12.73 -14.06 2.85
CA VAL A 223 -13.59 -14.84 3.73
C VAL A 223 -13.69 -16.27 3.16
N SER A 224 -13.41 -17.31 3.96
CA SER A 224 -13.45 -18.70 3.52
C SER A 224 -13.44 -19.64 4.71
N PHE A 225 -14.27 -20.70 4.67
CA PHE A 225 -14.43 -21.73 5.70
C PHE A 225 -14.28 -23.13 5.09
N ASN A 226 -13.15 -23.42 4.47
CA ASN A 226 -12.90 -24.63 3.70
C ASN A 226 -12.21 -25.75 4.49
N ALA A 227 -12.22 -25.68 5.81
CA ALA A 227 -11.70 -26.73 6.69
C ALA A 227 -12.50 -26.79 7.99
N PRO A 228 -12.70 -27.99 8.58
CA PRO A 228 -13.45 -28.15 9.84
C PRO A 228 -12.93 -27.29 11.00
N ALA A 229 -11.61 -27.02 11.03
CA ALA A 229 -11.00 -26.16 12.05
C ALA A 229 -11.49 -24.70 12.02
N PHE A 230 -12.18 -24.28 10.98
CA PHE A 230 -12.74 -22.93 10.82
C PHE A 230 -14.24 -22.86 11.12
N GLU A 231 -14.85 -24.00 11.43
CA GLU A 231 -16.26 -24.13 11.67
C GLU A 231 -16.58 -23.98 13.16
N SER A 232 -17.75 -23.43 13.46
CA SER A 232 -18.18 -23.17 14.82
C SER A 232 -19.69 -23.39 14.96
N TYR A 233 -20.15 -23.65 16.17
CA TYR A 233 -21.57 -23.74 16.53
C TYR A 233 -22.35 -24.82 15.75
N GLY A 234 -21.72 -25.94 15.43
CA GLY A 234 -22.36 -27.04 14.69
C GLY A 234 -22.72 -26.72 13.24
N LYS A 235 -22.15 -25.63 12.68
CA LYS A 235 -22.36 -25.23 11.27
C LYS A 235 -21.34 -25.92 10.38
N GLU A 236 -21.41 -27.22 10.29
CA GLU A 236 -20.48 -28.04 9.52
C GLU A 236 -20.64 -27.84 8.02
N SER A 237 -19.52 -27.65 7.32
CA SER A 237 -19.44 -27.54 5.86
C SER A 237 -19.10 -28.86 5.17
N ALA A 238 -18.71 -29.87 5.93
CA ALA A 238 -18.02 -31.06 5.43
C ALA A 238 -18.85 -31.99 4.56
N ARG A 239 -20.20 -31.90 4.58
CA ARG A 239 -21.06 -32.88 3.89
C ARG A 239 -21.60 -32.45 2.53
N ASP A 240 -21.71 -31.15 2.25
CA ASP A 240 -22.40 -30.66 1.04
C ASP A 240 -21.84 -29.39 0.39
N ASN A 241 -20.69 -28.88 0.81
CA ASN A 241 -20.15 -27.55 0.44
C ASN A 241 -21.08 -26.36 0.75
N GLN A 242 -22.31 -26.58 1.19
CA GLN A 242 -23.28 -25.51 1.47
C GLN A 242 -23.09 -24.91 2.87
N GLY A 243 -22.48 -25.65 3.78
CA GLY A 243 -22.22 -25.20 5.15
C GLY A 243 -21.21 -24.06 5.25
N GLN A 244 -20.34 -23.87 4.26
CA GLN A 244 -19.27 -22.87 4.33
C GLN A 244 -19.78 -21.44 4.59
N GLY A 245 -20.84 -21.01 3.94
CA GLY A 245 -21.44 -19.69 4.11
C GLY A 245 -22.13 -19.47 5.46
N ARG A 246 -22.53 -20.54 6.15
CA ARG A 246 -23.30 -20.45 7.41
C ARG A 246 -22.46 -19.93 8.59
N ASN A 247 -21.12 -20.11 8.56
CA ASN A 247 -20.23 -19.64 9.63
C ASN A 247 -20.07 -18.12 9.66
N ALA A 248 -20.19 -17.46 8.51
CA ALA A 248 -20.27 -16.01 8.40
C ALA A 248 -21.31 -15.68 7.32
N PRO A 249 -22.61 -15.62 7.66
CA PRO A 249 -23.66 -15.42 6.70
C PRO A 249 -23.57 -14.00 6.09
N VAL A 250 -23.03 -13.92 4.89
CA VAL A 250 -22.94 -12.73 4.08
C VAL A 250 -23.80 -12.93 2.85
N GLY A 251 -24.73 -12.02 2.59
CA GLY A 251 -25.63 -12.08 1.44
C GLY A 251 -24.86 -12.13 0.11
N LYS A 252 -25.44 -12.80 -0.90
CA LYS A 252 -24.83 -12.92 -2.24
C LYS A 252 -24.44 -11.55 -2.82
N TYR A 253 -25.33 -10.56 -2.68
CA TYR A 253 -25.06 -9.18 -3.09
C TYR A 253 -23.82 -8.60 -2.40
N ALA A 254 -23.78 -8.66 -1.07
CA ALA A 254 -22.64 -8.11 -0.31
C ALA A 254 -21.33 -8.82 -0.62
N ALA A 255 -21.37 -10.15 -0.81
CA ALA A 255 -20.19 -10.94 -1.19
C ALA A 255 -19.68 -10.53 -2.58
N PHE A 256 -20.57 -10.37 -3.54
CA PHE A 256 -20.21 -9.86 -4.87
C PHE A 256 -19.64 -8.44 -4.78
N ALA A 257 -20.36 -7.51 -4.14
CA ALA A 257 -20.04 -6.10 -4.07
C ALA A 257 -18.65 -5.84 -3.46
N TYR A 258 -18.37 -6.41 -2.27
CA TYR A 258 -17.05 -6.20 -1.67
C TYR A 258 -15.92 -6.82 -2.51
N GLY A 259 -16.19 -7.95 -3.15
CA GLY A 259 -15.21 -8.63 -4.00
C GLY A 259 -14.91 -7.86 -5.27
N ALA A 260 -15.95 -7.30 -5.91
CA ALA A 260 -15.82 -6.45 -7.08
C ALA A 260 -15.03 -5.17 -6.77
N ALA A 261 -15.41 -4.46 -5.68
CA ALA A 261 -14.71 -3.25 -5.25
C ALA A 261 -13.22 -3.53 -4.93
N LEU A 262 -12.94 -4.58 -4.17
CA LEU A 262 -11.57 -4.89 -3.80
C LEU A 262 -10.71 -5.33 -5.00
N ASN A 263 -11.26 -6.12 -5.92
CA ASN A 263 -10.58 -6.48 -7.17
C ASN A 263 -10.34 -5.25 -8.06
N TYR A 264 -11.30 -4.33 -8.13
CA TYR A 264 -11.15 -3.07 -8.85
C TYR A 264 -9.99 -2.26 -8.26
N MET A 265 -10.03 -1.98 -6.96
CA MET A 265 -9.02 -1.17 -6.30
C MET A 265 -7.62 -1.78 -6.37
N VAL A 266 -7.48 -3.10 -6.22
CA VAL A 266 -6.18 -3.79 -6.39
C VAL A 266 -5.70 -3.78 -7.84
N GLY A 267 -6.62 -3.64 -8.81
CA GLY A 267 -6.31 -3.51 -10.24
C GLY A 267 -5.94 -2.09 -10.70
N HIS A 268 -6.20 -1.06 -9.89
CA HIS A 268 -6.02 0.35 -10.29
C HIS A 268 -5.03 1.05 -9.35
N ALA A 269 -3.98 1.62 -9.93
CA ALA A 269 -2.85 2.21 -9.20
C ALA A 269 -3.23 3.34 -8.23
N ASP A 270 -4.33 4.03 -8.48
CA ASP A 270 -4.79 5.15 -7.65
C ASP A 270 -5.42 4.70 -6.31
N PHE A 271 -5.71 3.40 -6.16
CA PHE A 271 -6.36 2.84 -4.97
C PHE A 271 -5.49 1.87 -4.18
N HIS A 272 -4.29 1.54 -4.67
CA HIS A 272 -3.42 0.65 -3.93
C HIS A 272 -1.95 1.05 -3.99
N GLY A 273 -1.21 0.60 -2.99
CA GLY A 273 0.22 0.76 -2.90
C GLY A 273 0.88 -0.46 -2.24
N ARG A 274 2.20 -0.43 -2.17
CA ARG A 274 2.97 -1.53 -1.61
C ARG A 274 3.68 -1.09 -0.32
N LEU A 275 3.53 -1.90 0.72
CA LEU A 275 4.24 -1.74 1.98
C LEU A 275 4.93 -3.06 2.37
N GLY A 276 6.18 -3.23 1.92
CA GLY A 276 6.88 -4.52 2.09
C GLY A 276 6.18 -5.64 1.33
N ASP A 277 5.63 -6.65 2.02
CA ASP A 277 4.81 -7.73 1.48
C ASP A 277 3.30 -7.49 1.66
N THR A 278 2.91 -6.37 2.26
CA THR A 278 1.52 -5.97 2.45
C THR A 278 1.07 -5.10 1.28
N THR A 279 -0.06 -5.45 0.69
CA THR A 279 -0.77 -4.59 -0.25
C THR A 279 -1.65 -3.63 0.55
N LEU A 280 -1.38 -2.34 0.43
CA LEU A 280 -2.23 -1.28 0.96
C LEU A 280 -3.34 -1.00 -0.04
N VAL A 281 -4.58 -1.04 0.40
CA VAL A 281 -5.74 -0.57 -0.37
C VAL A 281 -6.32 0.61 0.38
N TYR A 282 -6.56 1.73 -0.32
CA TYR A 282 -7.04 2.96 0.29
C TYR A 282 -8.08 3.63 -0.61
N TRP A 283 -9.11 4.21 -0.01
CA TRP A 283 -10.19 4.88 -0.74
C TRP A 283 -10.93 5.87 0.14
N ALA A 284 -11.52 6.88 -0.47
CA ALA A 284 -12.49 7.77 0.15
C ALA A 284 -13.91 7.21 0.03
N GLU A 285 -14.81 7.60 0.91
CA GLU A 285 -16.24 7.38 0.70
C GLU A 285 -16.67 8.12 -0.58
N GLY A 286 -17.29 7.40 -1.52
CA GLY A 286 -17.50 7.89 -2.89
C GLY A 286 -16.42 7.45 -3.89
N ALA A 287 -15.36 6.77 -3.44
CA ALA A 287 -14.31 6.16 -4.28
C ALA A 287 -13.64 7.13 -5.29
N GLU A 288 -13.45 8.39 -4.91
CA GLU A 288 -12.80 9.40 -5.76
C GLU A 288 -11.28 9.17 -5.78
N PRO A 289 -10.63 8.93 -6.95
CA PRO A 289 -9.22 8.58 -7.06
C PRO A 289 -8.25 9.63 -6.49
N ALA A 290 -8.60 10.92 -6.59
CA ALA A 290 -7.76 12.03 -6.14
C ALA A 290 -7.39 11.97 -4.65
N TYR A 291 -8.23 11.36 -3.80
CA TYR A 291 -7.88 11.14 -2.39
C TYR A 291 -6.74 10.12 -2.24
N GLY A 292 -6.74 9.08 -3.07
CA GLY A 292 -5.68 8.07 -3.09
C GLY A 292 -4.35 8.66 -3.54
N SER A 293 -4.37 9.44 -4.61
CA SER A 293 -3.21 10.18 -5.13
C SER A 293 -2.64 11.14 -4.08
N ALA A 294 -3.49 11.93 -3.41
CA ALA A 294 -3.07 12.82 -2.33
C ALA A 294 -2.47 12.05 -1.14
N PHE A 295 -3.08 10.93 -0.75
CA PHE A 295 -2.56 10.08 0.31
C PHE A 295 -1.17 9.52 -0.03
N MET A 296 -0.98 9.02 -1.25
CA MET A 296 0.30 8.50 -1.70
C MET A 296 1.39 9.57 -1.74
N ALA A 297 1.04 10.79 -2.18
CA ALA A 297 1.94 11.93 -2.14
C ALA A 297 2.35 12.29 -0.70
N MET A 298 1.40 12.34 0.24
CA MET A 298 1.70 12.55 1.67
C MET A 298 2.65 11.49 2.22
N MET A 299 2.43 10.22 1.89
CA MET A 299 3.26 9.12 2.40
C MET A 299 4.62 8.98 1.71
N GLY A 300 4.89 9.75 0.65
CA GLY A 300 6.11 9.63 -0.14
C GLY A 300 6.20 8.28 -0.87
N MET A 301 5.05 7.73 -1.28
CA MET A 301 4.92 6.45 -1.99
C MET A 301 4.62 6.63 -3.49
N GLY A 302 4.59 7.85 -4.01
CA GLY A 302 4.46 8.16 -5.43
C GLY A 302 5.68 7.66 -6.20
N GLY A 303 5.47 6.93 -7.32
CA GLY A 303 6.57 6.48 -8.18
C GLY A 303 7.28 7.66 -8.88
N GLU A 304 8.50 7.42 -9.35
CA GLU A 304 9.38 8.42 -10.01
C GLU A 304 8.75 9.09 -11.25
N ASP A 305 7.70 8.51 -11.84
CA ASP A 305 7.06 8.97 -13.09
C ASP A 305 5.79 9.85 -12.89
N LYS A 306 5.31 10.05 -11.68
CA LYS A 306 4.18 10.97 -11.45
C LYS A 306 4.73 12.32 -11.02
N ASN A 307 4.69 13.27 -11.97
CA ASN A 307 4.92 14.70 -11.85
C ASN A 307 5.49 15.11 -10.49
N GLU A 308 6.67 15.70 -10.47
CA GLU A 308 7.28 16.30 -9.29
C GLU A 308 6.27 17.22 -8.59
N ILE A 309 5.42 16.62 -7.76
CA ILE A 309 4.61 17.38 -6.83
C ILE A 309 5.60 18.12 -5.96
N THR A 310 5.68 19.41 -6.14
CA THR A 310 6.63 20.22 -5.39
C THR A 310 6.32 20.07 -3.91
N GLN A 311 7.34 20.02 -3.08
CA GLN A 311 7.16 20.00 -1.61
C GLN A 311 6.28 21.16 -1.13
N LYS A 312 6.25 22.27 -1.87
CA LYS A 312 5.39 23.43 -1.64
C LYS A 312 3.89 23.10 -1.84
N GLU A 313 3.55 22.36 -2.90
CA GLU A 313 2.16 21.95 -3.17
C GLU A 313 1.66 20.97 -2.10
N LEU A 314 2.50 19.99 -1.72
CA LEU A 314 2.18 19.07 -0.64
C LEU A 314 1.97 19.79 0.71
N ARG A 315 2.80 20.80 1.00
CA ARG A 315 2.63 21.62 2.21
C ARG A 315 1.35 22.44 2.15
N GLY A 316 1.01 23.02 0.99
CA GLY A 316 -0.25 23.72 0.77
C GLY A 316 -1.46 22.83 1.00
N LEU A 317 -1.45 21.62 0.43
CA LEU A 317 -2.46 20.58 0.63
C LEU A 317 -2.64 20.26 2.11
N LEU A 318 -1.56 19.92 2.83
CA LEU A 318 -1.60 19.57 4.24
C LEU A 318 -2.12 20.73 5.10
N THR A 319 -1.64 21.96 4.85
CA THR A 319 -2.08 23.14 5.60
C THR A 319 -3.58 23.36 5.45
N ALA A 320 -4.10 23.32 4.24
CA ALA A 320 -5.53 23.51 3.96
C ALA A 320 -6.38 22.41 4.61
N LEU A 321 -6.00 21.14 4.46
CA LEU A 321 -6.70 20.01 5.07
C LEU A 321 -6.69 20.09 6.61
N CYS A 322 -5.55 20.46 7.21
CA CYS A 322 -5.45 20.60 8.68
C CYS A 322 -6.29 21.76 9.24
N GLN A 323 -6.59 22.75 8.42
CA GLN A 323 -7.48 23.86 8.76
C GLN A 323 -8.98 23.53 8.52
N GLY A 324 -9.28 22.34 7.99
CA GLY A 324 -10.65 21.94 7.64
C GLY A 324 -11.14 22.57 6.32
N ASN A 325 -10.24 23.09 5.49
CA ASN A 325 -10.59 23.71 4.24
C ASN A 325 -10.59 22.69 3.10
N THR A 326 -11.59 22.79 2.20
CA THR A 326 -11.57 22.07 0.93
C THR A 326 -10.41 22.57 0.08
N VAL A 327 -9.64 21.66 -0.48
CA VAL A 327 -8.49 21.96 -1.33
C VAL A 327 -8.63 21.21 -2.66
N LYS A 328 -8.21 21.84 -3.75
CA LYS A 328 -8.15 21.18 -5.06
C LYS A 328 -6.86 20.38 -5.19
N TRP A 329 -7.00 19.13 -5.58
CA TRP A 329 -5.90 18.24 -5.92
C TRP A 329 -6.22 17.56 -7.26
N GLU A 330 -5.31 17.64 -8.23
CA GLU A 330 -5.56 17.15 -9.59
C GLU A 330 -6.90 17.68 -10.18
N ASN A 331 -7.22 18.95 -9.91
CA ASN A 331 -8.49 19.60 -10.26
C ASN A 331 -9.76 19.09 -9.55
N VAL A 332 -9.62 18.15 -8.62
CA VAL A 332 -10.72 17.59 -7.83
C VAL A 332 -10.78 18.25 -6.45
N PRO A 333 -11.94 18.73 -5.99
CA PRO A 333 -12.09 19.27 -4.64
C PRO A 333 -12.07 18.14 -3.60
N LEU A 334 -11.08 18.13 -2.72
CA LEU A 334 -11.00 17.21 -1.60
C LEU A 334 -11.71 17.81 -0.38
N ASN A 335 -12.80 17.19 0.05
CA ASN A 335 -13.49 17.54 1.29
C ASN A 335 -12.74 16.93 2.49
N PRO A 336 -12.25 17.72 3.45
CA PRO A 336 -11.51 17.22 4.61
C PRO A 336 -12.33 16.29 5.51
N GLU A 337 -13.65 16.48 5.60
CA GLU A 337 -14.52 15.63 6.41
C GLU A 337 -14.86 14.29 5.77
N ASN A 338 -14.55 14.10 4.49
CA ASN A 338 -14.83 12.84 3.80
C ASN A 338 -14.13 11.68 4.52
N ARG A 339 -14.86 10.59 4.70
CA ARG A 339 -14.30 9.36 5.28
C ARG A 339 -13.28 8.75 4.33
N PHE A 340 -12.16 8.40 4.90
CA PHE A 340 -11.07 7.73 4.20
C PHE A 340 -10.72 6.43 4.91
N TYR A 341 -10.47 5.41 4.11
CA TYR A 341 -10.23 4.05 4.56
C TYR A 341 -8.87 3.56 4.09
N ILE A 342 -8.18 2.82 4.95
CA ILE A 342 -6.88 2.21 4.63
C ILE A 342 -6.93 0.77 5.12
N LEU A 343 -6.74 -0.17 4.21
CA LEU A 343 -6.77 -1.61 4.44
C LEU A 343 -5.43 -2.23 4.05
N GLY A 344 -4.75 -2.85 5.01
CA GLY A 344 -3.55 -3.65 4.76
C GLY A 344 -3.92 -5.12 4.62
N ILE A 345 -3.63 -5.72 3.46
CA ILE A 345 -3.84 -7.14 3.19
C ILE A 345 -2.55 -7.82 2.74
N ALA A 346 -2.38 -9.06 3.17
CA ALA A 346 -1.23 -9.86 2.78
C ALA A 346 -1.65 -11.31 2.47
N PRO A 347 -0.94 -12.03 1.60
CA PRO A 347 -1.25 -13.40 1.29
C PRO A 347 -0.98 -14.32 2.48
N ASN A 348 -1.87 -15.29 2.69
CA ASN A 348 -1.72 -16.37 3.64
C ASN A 348 -2.22 -17.67 2.99
N ALA A 349 -1.35 -18.36 2.27
CA ALA A 349 -1.67 -19.51 1.43
C ALA A 349 -2.77 -19.19 0.38
N SER A 350 -3.94 -19.82 0.48
CA SER A 350 -5.09 -19.56 -0.41
C SER A 350 -6.02 -18.43 0.09
N ARG A 351 -5.66 -17.75 1.16
CA ARG A 351 -6.44 -16.71 1.82
C ARG A 351 -5.68 -15.39 1.89
N LEU A 352 -6.41 -14.33 2.23
CA LEU A 352 -5.86 -13.04 2.59
C LEU A 352 -5.93 -12.85 4.10
N SER A 353 -4.84 -12.40 4.68
CA SER A 353 -4.78 -11.92 6.07
C SER A 353 -4.97 -10.42 6.07
N VAL A 354 -5.93 -9.93 6.85
CA VAL A 354 -6.06 -8.50 7.16
C VAL A 354 -5.01 -8.15 8.20
N ARG A 355 -4.10 -7.26 7.87
CA ARG A 355 -3.06 -6.77 8.77
C ARG A 355 -3.57 -5.67 9.67
N PHE A 356 -4.25 -4.71 9.07
CA PHE A 356 -4.91 -3.61 9.77
C PHE A 356 -6.01 -3.01 8.90
N PHE A 357 -6.92 -2.32 9.56
CA PHE A 357 -7.94 -1.50 8.91
C PHE A 357 -8.11 -0.21 9.69
N LEU A 358 -7.88 0.92 9.02
CA LEU A 358 -8.02 2.25 9.57
C LEU A 358 -9.13 2.98 8.83
N GLN A 359 -9.96 3.71 9.59
CA GLN A 359 -10.96 4.61 9.04
C GLN A 359 -11.02 5.90 9.86
N ASN A 360 -11.05 7.01 9.17
CA ASN A 360 -11.21 8.34 9.80
C ASN A 360 -11.64 9.36 8.74
N SER A 361 -11.88 10.63 9.10
CA SER A 361 -11.94 11.69 8.11
C SER A 361 -10.54 11.93 7.50
N PHE A 362 -10.51 12.38 6.24
CA PHE A 362 -9.25 12.64 5.54
C PHE A 362 -8.42 13.72 6.26
N GLU A 363 -9.08 14.75 6.79
CA GLU A 363 -8.47 15.77 7.66
C GLU A 363 -7.72 15.17 8.85
N LYS A 364 -8.33 14.21 9.56
CA LYS A 364 -7.70 13.62 10.74
C LYS A 364 -6.44 12.84 10.39
N PHE A 365 -6.42 12.15 9.25
CA PHE A 365 -5.19 11.52 8.74
C PHE A 365 -4.13 12.57 8.39
N ALA A 366 -4.52 13.65 7.72
CA ALA A 366 -3.62 14.77 7.40
C ALA A 366 -3.04 15.42 8.67
N LYS A 367 -3.86 15.67 9.69
CA LYS A 367 -3.41 16.20 10.99
C LYS A 367 -2.41 15.28 11.71
N LYS A 368 -2.64 13.95 11.66
CA LYS A 368 -1.70 12.98 12.24
C LYS A 368 -0.38 12.95 11.49
N TYR A 369 -0.44 12.98 10.16
CA TYR A 369 0.75 13.07 9.33
C TYR A 369 1.50 14.39 9.57
N GLN A 370 0.82 15.53 9.63
CA GLN A 370 1.44 16.82 9.93
C GLN A 370 2.15 16.80 11.30
N LYS A 371 1.47 16.28 12.33
CA LYS A 371 2.09 16.10 13.65
C LYS A 371 3.35 15.22 13.58
N HIS A 372 3.33 14.15 12.79
CA HIS A 372 4.51 13.31 12.56
C HIS A 372 5.67 14.13 11.97
N GLN A 373 5.39 14.96 10.96
CA GLN A 373 6.42 15.82 10.35
C GLN A 373 6.95 16.86 11.35
N ASP A 374 6.09 17.45 12.18
CA ASP A 374 6.47 18.42 13.22
C ASP A 374 7.33 17.77 14.32
N ASP A 375 7.03 16.53 14.71
CA ASP A 375 7.84 15.77 15.67
C ASP A 375 9.26 15.50 15.13
N LEU A 376 9.39 15.30 13.82
CA LEU A 376 10.67 15.03 13.13
C LEU A 376 11.49 16.30 12.84
N LYS A 377 10.88 17.47 12.87
CA LYS A 377 11.50 18.72 12.45
C LYS A 377 12.74 19.04 13.27
N ILE A 378 13.91 19.07 12.66
CA ILE A 378 15.20 19.33 13.27
C ILE A 378 16.08 20.14 12.33
N VAL A 379 16.97 20.96 12.87
CA VAL A 379 17.94 21.75 12.09
C VAL A 379 18.80 20.83 11.21
N HIS A 380 19.10 21.32 10.01
CA HIS A 380 19.97 20.62 9.05
C HIS A 380 20.81 21.63 8.26
N SER A 381 21.85 21.14 7.59
CA SER A 381 22.69 21.99 6.75
C SER A 381 21.92 22.45 5.50
N ALA A 382 22.36 23.58 4.93
CA ALA A 382 21.82 24.11 3.66
C ALA A 382 21.98 23.13 2.48
N SER A 383 22.95 22.22 2.56
CA SER A 383 23.16 21.17 1.55
C SER A 383 22.13 20.04 1.58
N ASP A 384 21.32 19.92 2.64
CA ASP A 384 20.18 18.97 2.68
C ASP A 384 18.90 19.69 2.26
N GLU A 385 18.63 19.73 0.96
CA GLU A 385 17.49 20.39 0.35
C GLU A 385 16.13 19.77 0.71
N ARG A 386 16.11 18.59 1.34
CA ARG A 386 14.87 17.92 1.72
C ARG A 386 14.15 18.69 2.82
N GLU A 387 12.98 19.20 2.55
CA GLU A 387 12.17 19.89 3.56
C GLU A 387 11.60 18.92 4.60
N SER A 388 11.19 17.72 4.17
CA SER A 388 10.60 16.68 5.02
C SER A 388 11.33 15.34 4.85
N LEU A 389 11.19 14.47 5.85
CA LEU A 389 11.74 13.12 5.81
C LEU A 389 10.59 12.13 5.57
N SER A 390 10.65 11.40 4.47
CA SER A 390 9.67 10.35 4.19
C SER A 390 9.84 9.16 5.15
N MET A 391 8.77 8.39 5.34
CA MET A 391 8.82 7.16 6.14
C MET A 391 9.94 6.21 5.67
N TRP A 392 10.18 6.11 4.36
CA TRP A 392 11.22 5.26 3.79
C TRP A 392 12.63 5.77 4.10
N ALA A 393 12.83 7.08 4.09
CA ALA A 393 14.10 7.68 4.50
C ALA A 393 14.40 7.39 5.98
N LEU A 394 13.39 7.47 6.84
CA LEU A 394 13.53 7.13 8.26
C LEU A 394 13.81 5.65 8.50
N LEU A 395 13.09 4.75 7.81
CA LEU A 395 13.36 3.32 7.87
C LEU A 395 14.75 2.98 7.35
N GLY A 396 15.25 3.71 6.35
CA GLY A 396 16.62 3.61 5.84
C GLY A 396 17.68 3.78 6.90
N GLU A 397 17.43 4.60 7.92
CA GLU A 397 18.37 4.82 9.03
C GLU A 397 18.44 3.63 10.01
N THR A 398 17.49 2.70 9.95
CA THR A 398 17.52 1.46 10.74
C THR A 398 18.24 0.31 10.03
N ALA A 399 18.44 0.40 8.72
CA ALA A 399 19.00 -0.66 7.89
C ALA A 399 20.53 -0.58 7.83
N ILE A 400 21.16 -1.73 7.58
CA ILE A 400 22.59 -1.79 7.26
C ILE A 400 22.79 -1.25 5.86
N LYS A 401 23.55 -0.18 5.73
CA LYS A 401 23.87 0.43 4.42
C LYS A 401 24.81 -0.51 3.64
N ASN A 402 24.34 -0.99 2.49
CA ASN A 402 25.14 -1.75 1.55
C ASN A 402 25.04 -1.06 0.18
N PRO A 403 26.17 -0.56 -0.39
CA PRO A 403 26.15 0.14 -1.67
C PRO A 403 25.57 -0.67 -2.83
N ASN A 404 25.64 -2.00 -2.75
CA ASN A 404 25.26 -2.91 -3.83
C ASN A 404 23.88 -3.56 -3.64
N LYS A 405 23.14 -3.22 -2.57
CA LYS A 405 21.84 -3.83 -2.29
C LYS A 405 20.89 -2.80 -1.70
N PRO A 406 19.61 -2.82 -2.10
CA PRO A 406 18.61 -1.96 -1.47
C PRO A 406 18.50 -2.28 0.03
N PRO A 407 18.16 -1.28 0.87
CA PRO A 407 18.01 -1.49 2.30
C PRO A 407 16.90 -2.52 2.58
N LYS A 408 17.17 -3.45 3.48
CA LYS A 408 16.19 -4.43 3.94
C LYS A 408 15.58 -3.95 5.25
N PHE A 409 14.28 -3.79 5.28
CA PHE A 409 13.53 -3.39 6.46
C PHE A 409 12.90 -4.59 7.16
N GLN A 410 12.80 -4.54 8.48
CA GLN A 410 11.98 -5.48 9.23
C GLN A 410 10.50 -5.18 8.93
N ARG A 411 9.79 -6.20 8.44
CA ARG A 411 8.38 -6.06 8.03
C ARG A 411 7.50 -5.45 9.12
N GLN A 412 7.59 -6.00 10.33
CA GLN A 412 6.79 -5.53 11.45
C GLN A 412 7.05 -4.06 11.76
N LEU A 413 8.31 -3.61 11.70
CA LEU A 413 8.67 -2.21 11.92
C LEU A 413 8.01 -1.27 10.87
N VAL A 414 7.91 -1.69 9.62
CA VAL A 414 7.26 -0.92 8.56
C VAL A 414 5.77 -0.75 8.84
N GLU A 415 5.08 -1.82 9.22
CA GLU A 415 3.65 -1.82 9.55
C GLU A 415 3.36 -0.97 10.81
N GLU A 416 4.16 -1.14 11.87
CA GLU A 416 4.06 -0.38 13.12
C GLU A 416 4.33 1.12 12.91
N MET A 417 5.31 1.45 12.07
CA MET A 417 5.64 2.85 11.74
C MET A 417 4.49 3.52 10.98
N LEU A 418 3.93 2.86 9.97
CA LEU A 418 2.75 3.37 9.26
C LEU A 418 1.58 3.59 10.22
N ASN A 419 1.31 2.62 11.09
CA ASN A 419 0.25 2.74 12.09
C ASN A 419 0.50 3.94 13.02
N ALA A 420 1.73 4.11 13.52
CA ALA A 420 2.09 5.24 14.38
C ALA A 420 1.91 6.60 13.68
N ILE A 421 2.25 6.69 12.40
CA ILE A 421 2.05 7.90 11.59
C ILE A 421 0.55 8.22 11.45
N LEU A 422 -0.26 7.25 11.05
CA LEU A 422 -1.66 7.45 10.69
C LEU A 422 -2.59 7.57 11.89
N THR A 423 -2.25 6.95 13.01
CA THR A 423 -3.08 7.00 14.24
C THR A 423 -2.59 8.04 15.26
N GLY A 424 -1.32 8.44 15.15
CA GLY A 424 -0.66 9.27 16.17
C GLY A 424 -0.29 8.48 17.43
N SER A 425 -0.33 7.13 17.38
CA SER A 425 0.14 6.27 18.48
C SER A 425 1.66 6.41 18.68
N PRO A 426 2.20 5.92 19.80
CA PRO A 426 3.64 5.89 20.03
C PRO A 426 4.39 5.23 18.87
N TYR A 427 5.60 5.71 18.63
CA TYR A 427 6.49 5.02 17.70
C TYR A 427 6.93 3.67 18.28
N PRO A 428 7.17 2.66 17.42
CA PRO A 428 7.66 1.38 17.89
C PRO A 428 9.04 1.53 18.58
N SER A 429 9.21 0.88 19.71
CA SER A 429 10.49 0.90 20.44
C SER A 429 11.64 0.31 19.63
N THR A 430 11.33 -0.61 18.72
CA THR A 430 12.27 -1.18 17.75
C THR A 430 12.87 -0.11 16.84
N LEU A 431 12.13 0.93 16.46
CA LEU A 431 12.65 2.05 15.67
C LEU A 431 13.81 2.74 16.38
N PHE A 432 13.60 3.11 17.64
CA PHE A 432 14.61 3.79 18.47
C PHE A 432 15.81 2.88 18.73
N THR A 433 15.57 1.63 19.14
CA THR A 433 16.62 0.67 19.42
C THR A 433 17.50 0.37 18.20
N GLN A 434 16.90 0.23 17.01
CA GLN A 434 17.65 0.00 15.78
C GLN A 434 18.51 1.22 15.40
N VAL A 435 18.01 2.42 15.56
CA VAL A 435 18.77 3.65 15.32
C VAL A 435 19.95 3.74 16.28
N GLU A 436 19.76 3.43 17.57
CA GLU A 436 20.83 3.37 18.57
C GLU A 436 21.92 2.35 18.18
N ILE A 437 21.53 1.16 17.73
CA ILE A 437 22.46 0.14 17.24
C ILE A 437 23.26 0.67 16.03
N ARG A 438 22.60 1.36 15.09
CA ARG A 438 23.27 1.93 13.92
C ARG A 438 24.23 3.05 14.29
N ILE A 439 23.85 3.93 15.23
CA ILE A 439 24.72 5.01 15.69
C ILE A 439 25.98 4.43 16.34
N ARG A 440 25.86 3.39 17.18
CA ARG A 440 27.03 2.74 17.82
C ARG A 440 27.92 2.05 16.80
N ALA A 441 27.34 1.41 15.77
CA ALA A 441 28.11 0.71 14.74
C ALA A 441 28.80 1.67 13.76
N GLU A 442 28.09 2.69 13.30
CA GLU A 442 28.54 3.63 12.27
C GLU A 442 29.21 4.87 12.85
N ARG A 443 28.98 5.15 14.13
CA ARG A 443 29.47 6.34 14.85
C ARG A 443 29.05 7.64 14.16
N GLU A 444 27.90 7.62 13.49
CA GLU A 444 27.37 8.75 12.73
C GLU A 444 25.95 9.10 13.21
N ILE A 445 25.73 10.38 13.49
CA ILE A 445 24.43 10.95 13.78
C ILE A 445 24.15 11.96 12.67
N ASN A 446 23.34 11.53 11.70
CA ASN A 446 22.84 12.36 10.63
C ASN A 446 21.44 12.94 10.98
N ARG A 447 20.87 13.74 10.08
CA ARG A 447 19.54 14.35 10.25
C ARG A 447 18.46 13.30 10.52
N GLY A 448 18.43 12.19 9.76
CA GLY A 448 17.40 11.16 9.89
C GLY A 448 17.43 10.49 11.26
N LYS A 449 18.61 10.08 11.73
CA LYS A 449 18.78 9.47 13.06
C LYS A 449 18.42 10.43 14.18
N ALA A 450 18.89 11.68 14.12
CA ALA A 450 18.55 12.71 15.12
C ALA A 450 17.05 13.01 15.14
N ALA A 451 16.41 13.12 13.97
CA ALA A 451 14.96 13.33 13.86
C ALA A 451 14.15 12.17 14.47
N ILE A 452 14.55 10.91 14.22
CA ILE A 452 13.89 9.74 14.81
C ILE A 452 14.00 9.77 16.34
N ILE A 453 15.19 9.99 16.87
CA ILE A 453 15.42 10.06 18.33
C ILE A 453 14.54 11.15 18.95
N LYS A 454 14.56 12.35 18.38
CA LYS A 454 13.75 13.47 18.84
C LYS A 454 12.24 13.15 18.83
N ALA A 455 11.74 12.65 17.69
CA ALA A 455 10.34 12.31 17.52
C ALA A 455 9.89 11.19 18.48
N TYR A 456 10.73 10.16 18.66
CA TYR A 456 10.48 9.09 19.61
C TYR A 456 10.39 9.61 21.05
N LEU A 457 11.40 10.35 21.51
CA LEU A 457 11.42 10.89 22.88
C LEU A 457 10.24 11.82 23.13
N ARG A 458 9.91 12.68 22.16
CA ARG A 458 8.77 13.60 22.28
C ARG A 458 7.45 12.84 22.41
N ARG A 459 7.17 11.88 21.54
CA ARG A 459 5.89 11.18 21.51
C ARG A 459 5.79 10.08 22.57
N ASN A 460 6.83 9.28 22.76
CA ASN A 460 6.78 8.10 23.63
C ASN A 460 7.09 8.43 25.10
N VAL A 461 7.96 9.42 25.36
CA VAL A 461 8.37 9.75 26.70
C VAL A 461 7.62 10.98 27.23
N VAL A 462 7.67 12.11 26.52
CA VAL A 462 7.05 13.36 26.97
C VAL A 462 5.53 13.26 27.00
N GLU A 463 4.91 12.84 25.90
CA GLU A 463 3.44 12.83 25.77
C GLU A 463 2.77 11.71 26.56
N GLN A 464 3.42 10.54 26.68
CA GLN A 464 2.80 9.39 27.36
C GLN A 464 3.16 9.29 28.84
N GLN A 465 4.46 9.39 29.17
CA GLN A 465 4.91 9.13 30.54
C GLN A 465 4.78 10.37 31.43
N ARG A 466 4.69 11.58 30.84
CA ARG A 466 4.66 12.88 31.52
C ARG A 466 5.78 13.09 32.55
N LYS A 467 6.70 12.16 32.66
CA LYS A 467 7.80 12.16 33.60
C LYS A 467 8.93 13.03 33.04
N ASN A 468 9.34 14.07 33.77
CA ASN A 468 10.35 15.04 33.31
C ASN A 468 10.00 15.76 32.00
N ALA A 469 8.72 15.84 31.63
CA ALA A 469 8.27 16.40 30.36
C ALA A 469 8.82 17.79 30.09
N HIS A 470 8.80 18.69 31.11
CA HIS A 470 9.31 20.06 31.00
C HIS A 470 10.81 20.11 30.65
N VAL A 471 11.60 19.19 31.19
CA VAL A 471 13.05 19.16 30.96
C VAL A 471 13.34 18.66 29.55
N TYR A 472 12.61 17.63 29.09
CA TYR A 472 12.78 17.11 27.73
C TYR A 472 12.26 18.07 26.67
N GLU A 473 11.16 18.78 26.92
CA GLU A 473 10.65 19.81 26.01
C GLU A 473 11.67 20.91 25.72
N GLU A 474 12.46 21.30 26.70
CA GLU A 474 13.51 22.29 26.52
C GLU A 474 14.62 21.84 25.56
N VAL A 475 14.98 20.56 25.59
CA VAL A 475 16.10 20.00 24.81
C VAL A 475 15.70 19.38 23.50
N LEU A 476 14.41 19.02 23.33
CA LEU A 476 13.84 18.45 22.10
C LEU A 476 13.34 19.53 21.11
N GLY A 477 13.93 20.71 21.14
CA GLY A 477 13.67 21.79 20.17
C GLY A 477 14.10 21.44 18.76
N VAL A 478 13.86 22.36 17.83
CA VAL A 478 14.29 22.19 16.43
C VAL A 478 15.79 22.43 16.28
N GLU A 479 16.32 23.38 17.05
CA GLU A 479 17.71 23.83 17.01
C GLU A 479 18.30 24.06 18.40
N LEU A 480 19.58 24.31 18.46
CA LEU A 480 20.28 24.59 19.71
C LEU A 480 19.73 25.85 20.39
N ASN A 481 19.19 25.71 21.59
CA ASN A 481 18.81 26.79 22.46
C ASN A 481 19.78 26.87 23.66
N ILE A 482 20.74 27.80 23.61
CA ILE A 482 21.81 27.94 24.59
C ILE A 482 21.27 28.44 25.95
N SER A 483 20.26 29.29 25.94
CA SER A 483 19.78 29.98 27.14
C SER A 483 18.90 29.13 28.09
N LYS A 484 18.37 28.00 27.59
CA LYS A 484 17.42 27.17 28.34
C LYS A 484 17.89 25.76 28.68
N THR A 485 19.04 25.33 28.18
CA THR A 485 19.47 23.92 28.29
C THR A 485 20.29 23.68 29.54
N THR A 486 19.64 23.31 30.63
CA THR A 486 20.30 22.91 31.88
C THR A 486 20.50 21.41 32.00
N TYR A 487 19.84 20.60 31.15
CA TYR A 487 19.84 19.15 31.25
C TYR A 487 21.22 18.54 30.93
N LEU A 488 21.79 17.86 31.92
CA LEU A 488 23.18 17.38 31.85
C LEU A 488 23.47 16.45 30.67
N PRO A 489 22.67 15.41 30.33
CA PRO A 489 22.94 14.56 29.17
C PRO A 489 23.05 15.34 27.87
N TYR A 490 22.18 16.32 27.63
CA TYR A 490 22.22 17.19 26.45
C TYR A 490 23.51 18.02 26.40
N ARG A 491 23.92 18.58 27.53
CA ARG A 491 25.16 19.38 27.64
C ARG A 491 26.41 18.55 27.41
N LEU A 492 26.43 17.31 27.91
CA LEU A 492 27.51 16.36 27.65
C LEU A 492 27.63 16.05 26.13
N GLY A 493 26.50 15.89 25.44
CA GLY A 493 26.48 15.76 23.98
C GLY A 493 27.06 16.98 23.27
N ARG A 494 26.66 18.20 23.69
CA ARG A 494 27.23 19.45 23.18
C ARG A 494 28.75 19.52 23.40
N LEU A 495 29.20 19.21 24.63
CA LEU A 495 30.61 19.22 24.99
C LEU A 495 31.41 18.24 24.10
N PHE A 496 30.88 17.04 23.88
CA PHE A 496 31.51 16.05 23.02
C PHE A 496 31.70 16.56 21.58
N ALA A 497 30.69 17.25 20.99
CA ALA A 497 30.79 17.85 19.67
C ALA A 497 31.85 18.95 19.60
N VAL A 498 31.97 19.79 20.64
CA VAL A 498 33.00 20.83 20.73
C VAL A 498 34.41 20.21 20.81
N LEU A 499 34.57 19.15 21.61
CA LEU A 499 35.84 18.45 21.76
C LEU A 499 36.28 17.74 20.46
N GLU A 500 35.36 17.13 19.72
CA GLU A 500 35.62 16.55 18.41
C GLU A 500 36.05 17.63 17.39
N ALA A 501 35.36 18.76 17.35
CA ALA A 501 35.69 19.87 16.47
C ALA A 501 37.05 20.47 16.81
N LEU A 502 37.35 20.67 18.10
CA LEU A 502 38.65 21.13 18.57
C LEU A 502 39.77 20.19 18.13
N GLN A 503 39.59 18.87 18.30
CA GLN A 503 40.58 17.88 17.84
C GLN A 503 40.79 18.02 16.33
N SER A 504 39.73 18.06 15.56
CA SER A 504 39.79 18.19 14.08
C SER A 504 40.59 19.43 13.66
N GLU A 505 40.30 20.60 14.26
CA GLU A 505 41.01 21.85 13.93
C GLU A 505 42.48 21.85 14.38
N ALA A 506 42.80 21.20 15.49
CA ALA A 506 44.16 21.09 15.97
C ALA A 506 45.08 20.22 15.07
N PHE A 507 44.48 19.32 14.28
CA PHE A 507 45.21 18.48 13.33
C PHE A 507 45.26 19.07 11.91
N LYS A 508 44.41 20.03 11.54
CA LYS A 508 44.52 20.72 10.25
C LYS A 508 45.82 21.52 10.16
N ASP A 509 46.56 21.30 9.09
CA ASP A 509 47.79 22.04 8.80
C ASP A 509 47.51 23.18 7.78
N ASN A 510 48.33 24.24 7.84
CA ASN A 510 48.19 25.37 6.92
C ASN A 510 48.39 24.92 5.46
N ASN A 511 49.22 23.88 5.24
CA ASN A 511 49.57 23.34 3.92
C ASN A 511 48.72 22.12 3.52
N ASN A 512 47.92 21.54 4.42
CA ASN A 512 47.06 20.39 4.14
C ASN A 512 45.79 20.46 4.99
N ARG A 513 44.73 21.05 4.41
CA ARG A 513 43.43 21.21 5.07
C ARG A 513 42.72 19.88 5.35
N ASP A 514 43.12 18.79 4.66
CA ASP A 514 42.53 17.46 4.79
C ASP A 514 43.22 16.57 5.80
N SER A 515 44.27 17.08 6.48
CA SER A 515 44.97 16.34 7.51
C SER A 515 44.05 15.98 8.66
N LYS A 516 43.86 14.67 8.91
CA LYS A 516 43.02 14.12 9.96
C LYS A 516 43.86 13.30 10.92
N PRO A 517 43.49 13.20 12.21
CA PRO A 517 44.11 12.28 13.12
C PRO A 517 43.85 10.82 12.70
N ASN A 518 44.81 9.93 12.89
CA ASN A 518 44.67 8.49 12.62
C ASN A 518 43.48 7.88 13.38
N THR A 519 43.16 8.42 14.54
CA THR A 519 42.05 7.99 15.37
C THR A 519 41.41 9.23 16.05
N THR A 520 40.10 9.39 15.89
CA THR A 520 39.40 10.51 16.50
C THR A 520 38.90 10.17 17.91
N ILE A 521 38.59 11.19 18.72
CA ILE A 521 37.95 10.97 20.02
C ILE A 521 36.59 10.28 19.83
N LYS A 522 35.94 10.50 18.71
CA LYS A 522 34.68 9.85 18.33
C LYS A 522 34.86 8.34 18.14
N ASP A 523 35.97 7.93 17.48
CA ASP A 523 36.28 6.50 17.29
C ASP A 523 36.57 5.77 18.60
N GLN A 524 37.19 6.44 19.55
CA GLN A 524 37.62 5.82 20.82
C GLN A 524 36.58 5.93 21.93
N PHE A 525 35.90 7.06 22.04
CA PHE A 525 35.15 7.42 23.25
C PHE A 525 33.66 7.64 23.06
N PHE A 526 33.14 7.66 21.80
CA PHE A 526 31.74 8.02 21.61
C PHE A 526 30.78 7.14 22.41
N SER A 527 30.93 5.82 22.35
CA SER A 527 30.06 4.89 23.05
C SER A 527 30.17 5.03 24.60
N SER A 528 31.37 5.18 25.14
CA SER A 528 31.55 5.37 26.58
C SER A 528 31.15 6.76 27.05
N ALA A 529 31.37 7.80 26.27
CA ALA A 529 30.90 9.15 26.59
C ALA A 529 29.38 9.23 26.63
N CYS A 530 28.72 8.49 25.74
CA CYS A 530 27.25 8.42 25.68
C CYS A 530 26.64 7.53 26.78
N ALA A 531 27.28 6.41 27.16
CA ALA A 531 26.71 5.45 28.11
C ALA A 531 27.23 5.62 29.55
N THR A 532 28.51 5.92 29.72
CA THR A 532 29.25 6.01 31.01
C THR A 532 30.10 7.27 31.07
N PRO A 533 29.51 8.46 31.15
CA PRO A 533 30.21 9.75 31.06
C PRO A 533 31.38 9.89 32.07
N VAL A 534 31.21 9.39 33.29
CA VAL A 534 32.24 9.44 34.35
C VAL A 534 33.56 8.83 33.93
N VAL A 535 33.57 7.82 33.04
CA VAL A 535 34.77 7.16 32.54
C VAL A 535 35.41 7.94 31.40
N ALA A 536 34.63 8.49 30.50
CA ALA A 536 35.12 9.08 29.27
C ALA A 536 35.52 10.56 29.40
N PHE A 537 34.64 11.39 30.01
CA PHE A 537 34.84 12.84 30.00
C PHE A 537 36.10 13.34 30.72
N PRO A 538 36.51 12.82 31.86
CA PRO A 538 37.78 13.25 32.47
C PRO A 538 38.97 13.09 31.53
N ILE A 539 38.99 12.00 30.76
CA ILE A 539 40.09 11.70 29.83
C ILE A 539 40.03 12.65 28.62
N ILE A 540 38.86 12.81 27.99
CA ILE A 540 38.76 13.60 26.75
C ILE A 540 38.91 15.10 27.02
N VAL A 541 38.39 15.62 28.15
CA VAL A 541 38.60 17.00 28.57
C VAL A 541 40.06 17.27 28.90
N GLY A 542 40.72 16.34 29.59
CA GLY A 542 42.17 16.44 29.82
C GLY A 542 42.98 16.50 28.51
N ARG A 543 42.62 15.68 27.52
CA ARG A 543 43.26 15.71 26.18
C ARG A 543 43.00 17.01 25.41
N ALA A 544 41.89 17.68 25.64
CA ALA A 544 41.52 18.95 24.98
C ALA A 544 42.55 20.05 25.25
N GLN A 545 43.17 20.07 26.44
CA GLN A 545 44.25 21.02 26.77
C GLN A 545 45.43 20.91 25.82
N ASN A 546 45.79 19.69 25.39
CA ASN A 546 46.86 19.48 24.43
C ASN A 546 46.47 20.00 23.03
N HIS A 547 45.18 19.85 22.64
CA HIS A 547 44.71 20.37 21.36
C HIS A 547 44.68 21.91 21.35
N LEU A 548 44.29 22.55 22.47
CA LEU A 548 44.36 24.01 22.62
C LEU A 548 45.81 24.52 22.52
N ARG A 549 46.79 23.82 23.17
CA ARG A 549 48.21 24.17 23.02
C ARG A 549 48.70 24.03 21.58
N LYS A 550 48.29 22.97 20.87
CA LYS A 550 48.65 22.79 19.43
C LYS A 550 48.09 23.93 18.56
N LEU A 551 46.85 24.38 18.79
CA LEU A 551 46.28 25.54 18.07
C LEU A 551 47.08 26.81 18.32
N LYS A 552 47.48 27.10 19.58
CA LYS A 552 48.33 28.25 19.91
C LYS A 552 49.71 28.16 19.23
N ALA A 553 50.34 26.97 19.23
CA ALA A 553 51.60 26.73 18.55
C ALA A 553 51.52 26.92 17.01
N LYS A 554 50.38 26.78 16.41
CA LYS A 554 50.09 27.02 14.99
C LYS A 554 49.62 28.45 14.70
N ASN A 555 49.79 29.40 15.60
CA ASN A 555 49.36 30.77 15.52
C ASN A 555 47.82 30.93 15.30
N LYS A 556 47.03 29.98 15.82
CA LYS A 556 45.54 29.99 15.78
C LYS A 556 44.94 30.34 17.14
N GLU A 557 45.46 31.34 17.82
CA GLU A 557 45.01 31.74 19.16
C GLU A 557 43.54 32.12 19.25
N GLY A 558 43.00 32.78 18.20
CA GLY A 558 41.59 33.13 18.14
C GLY A 558 40.68 31.89 18.18
N LEU A 559 41.05 30.80 17.47
CA LEU A 559 40.33 29.54 17.51
C LEU A 559 40.48 28.85 18.87
N ALA A 560 41.68 28.89 19.48
CA ALA A 560 41.88 28.31 20.81
C ALA A 560 41.00 29.00 21.85
N ARG A 561 40.89 30.36 21.83
CA ARG A 561 40.00 31.11 22.71
C ARG A 561 38.50 30.81 22.45
N TYR A 562 38.13 30.69 21.20
CA TYR A 562 36.76 30.35 20.80
C TYR A 562 36.30 28.98 21.34
N TYR A 563 37.13 27.92 21.16
CA TYR A 563 36.82 26.58 21.67
C TYR A 563 36.88 26.52 23.21
N SER A 564 37.84 27.19 23.83
CA SER A 564 37.92 27.26 25.29
C SER A 564 36.67 27.93 25.86
N GLY A 565 36.25 29.09 25.34
CA GLY A 565 35.06 29.79 25.80
C GLY A 565 33.76 28.95 25.65
N MET A 566 33.64 28.18 24.58
CA MET A 566 32.50 27.26 24.45
C MET A 566 32.55 26.10 25.47
N MET A 567 33.76 25.57 25.73
CA MET A 567 33.89 24.54 26.76
C MET A 567 33.54 25.07 28.14
N ASP A 568 34.03 26.29 28.49
CA ASP A 568 33.76 26.95 29.78
C ASP A 568 32.24 27.27 29.96
N GLU A 569 31.57 27.74 28.87
CA GLU A 569 30.11 27.93 28.88
C GLU A 569 29.36 26.64 29.20
N ILE A 570 29.74 25.56 28.54
CA ILE A 570 29.06 24.25 28.68
C ILE A 570 29.37 23.65 30.07
N ILE A 571 30.64 23.62 30.48
CA ILE A 571 31.08 23.01 31.74
C ILE A 571 30.71 23.83 32.96
N GLY A 572 30.75 25.17 32.90
CA GLY A 572 30.48 26.05 34.01
C GLY A 572 29.11 25.89 34.70
N ASN A 573 28.22 25.16 34.07
CA ASN A 573 26.91 24.81 34.62
C ASN A 573 26.76 23.29 34.91
N PHE A 574 27.85 22.49 34.90
CA PHE A 574 27.80 21.12 35.39
C PHE A 574 27.75 21.10 36.91
N GLY A 575 27.03 20.14 37.49
CA GLY A 575 27.16 19.81 38.90
C GLY A 575 28.57 19.25 39.21
N GLU A 576 28.79 18.83 40.45
CA GLU A 576 30.09 18.43 40.95
C GLU A 576 30.65 17.15 40.33
N SER A 577 29.85 16.32 39.60
CA SER A 577 30.30 15.05 39.05
C SER A 577 29.61 14.66 37.74
N TYR A 578 30.32 13.90 36.92
CA TYR A 578 29.76 13.24 35.74
C TYR A 578 28.88 12.04 36.13
N PRO A 579 27.75 11.79 35.46
CA PRO A 579 26.92 10.61 35.70
C PRO A 579 27.67 9.30 35.48
N ALA A 580 27.46 8.33 36.36
CA ALA A 580 28.05 7.00 36.22
C ALA A 580 27.49 6.29 34.97
N HIS A 581 26.15 6.41 34.76
CA HIS A 581 25.45 5.82 33.62
C HIS A 581 24.37 6.77 33.14
N LEU A 582 24.08 6.74 31.83
CA LEU A 582 22.92 7.37 31.23
C LEU A 582 21.90 6.29 30.83
N SER A 583 20.61 6.55 31.09
CA SER A 583 19.52 5.74 30.58
C SER A 583 19.53 5.73 29.04
N LEU A 584 18.76 4.85 28.42
CA LEU A 584 18.70 4.80 26.96
C LEU A 584 18.09 6.10 26.39
N GLU A 585 17.10 6.65 27.06
CA GLU A 585 16.50 7.93 26.73
C GLU A 585 17.50 9.09 26.87
N ASP A 586 18.29 9.09 27.95
CA ASP A 586 19.32 10.10 28.18
C ASP A 586 20.48 10.00 27.18
N GLN A 587 20.81 8.79 26.70
CA GLN A 587 21.72 8.60 25.58
C GLN A 587 21.18 9.24 24.31
N GLY A 588 19.88 9.10 24.04
CA GLY A 588 19.21 9.80 22.94
C GLY A 588 19.29 11.33 23.11
N ILE A 589 19.08 11.85 24.31
CA ILE A 589 19.22 13.29 24.61
C ILE A 589 20.66 13.77 24.41
N PHE A 590 21.66 12.98 24.82
CA PHE A 590 23.07 13.25 24.54
C PHE A 590 23.32 13.37 23.01
N GLN A 591 22.77 12.47 22.23
CA GLN A 591 22.93 12.46 20.77
C GLN A 591 22.28 13.66 20.11
N ILE A 592 21.12 14.12 20.59
CA ILE A 592 20.48 15.37 20.13
C ILE A 592 21.38 16.57 20.45
N GLY A 593 21.92 16.66 21.68
CA GLY A 593 22.84 17.72 22.06
C GLY A 593 24.09 17.77 21.18
N TYR A 594 24.66 16.60 20.90
CA TYR A 594 25.78 16.47 19.97
C TYR A 594 25.40 16.96 18.56
N TYR A 595 24.27 16.51 18.02
CA TYR A 595 23.82 16.90 16.68
C TYR A 595 23.57 18.40 16.57
N HIS A 596 22.82 18.99 17.49
CA HIS A 596 22.54 20.43 17.49
C HIS A 596 23.80 21.29 17.57
N GLN A 597 24.74 20.93 18.46
CA GLN A 597 26.00 21.67 18.60
C GLN A 597 26.85 21.55 17.33
N LYS A 598 26.87 20.39 16.71
CA LYS A 598 27.61 20.15 15.47
C LYS A 598 27.03 21.00 14.32
N GLN A 599 25.71 21.04 14.15
CA GLN A 599 25.08 21.89 13.15
C GLN A 599 25.42 23.37 13.36
N LYS A 600 25.38 23.85 14.61
CA LYS A 600 25.73 25.24 14.94
C LYS A 600 27.18 25.60 14.59
N LEU A 601 28.09 24.65 14.73
CA LEU A 601 29.49 24.84 14.36
C LEU A 601 29.69 24.94 12.84
N PHE A 602 28.90 24.19 12.06
CA PHE A 602 28.94 24.25 10.59
C PHE A 602 28.31 25.53 10.04
N THR A 603 27.15 25.94 10.52
CA THR A 603 26.48 27.18 10.08
C THR A 603 27.38 28.42 10.23
N LYS A 604 28.10 28.54 11.33
CA LYS A 604 29.06 29.67 11.51
C LYS A 604 30.27 29.61 10.57
N LYS A 605 30.60 28.46 9.99
CA LYS A 605 31.66 28.35 8.98
C LYS A 605 31.17 28.81 7.60
N GLU A 606 29.98 28.41 7.22
CA GLU A 606 29.37 28.81 5.94
C GLU A 606 29.17 30.35 5.86
N GLU A 607 28.80 31.00 6.96
CA GLU A 607 28.71 32.47 7.05
C GLU A 607 30.06 33.17 6.92
N LYS A 608 31.18 32.51 7.33
CA LYS A 608 32.53 33.07 7.22
C LYS A 608 33.20 32.84 5.87
N ASP A 609 32.84 31.77 5.18
CA ASP A 609 33.38 31.46 3.86
C ASP A 609 32.64 32.20 2.74
N ASN A 610 31.43 32.74 2.99
CA ASN A 610 30.61 33.53 2.07
C ASN A 610 30.65 35.06 2.35
N GLY A 611 31.41 35.52 3.30
CA GLY A 611 31.61 36.94 3.64
C GLY A 611 33.10 37.31 3.50
#